data_530553197a0e507fd0d192289169f21a
#
_entry.id   530553197a0e507fd0d192289169f21a
#
_cell.length_a   1.000
_cell.length_b   1.000
_cell.length_c   1.000
_cell.angle_alpha   90.00
_cell.angle_beta   90.00
_cell.angle_gamma   90.00
#
_symmetry.space_group_name_H-M   'P 1'
#
loop_
_entity.id
_entity.type
_entity.pdbx_description
1 polymer ?
#
loop_
_entity_poly.entity_id
_entity_poly.type
_entity_poly.pdbx_seq_one_letter_code
_entity_poly.pdbx_strand_id
1 'polypeptide(L)'
;HLRNRRQRQMCIRDRAYAGHQFGHFTMLGDGRAVLLGEHISKSNQRLDIQFKGSGQTPFSRNGDGRAALGPMLREYLISEAMHSLNIPTTRSLAVVKTGENVIREKPLQGAILTRVASSHIRVGTFQFIRTRENLDELNTLVNYTIKRHYPEIAKSKNNAYDLLSKLIDKQIKFCLLYTSPSPRDLAR
;
A
#
# COMPACT_ATOMS: atom_id res chain seq x y z
N HIS A 1 27.58 0.60 -9.54
CA HIS A 1 26.84 0.86 -8.30
C HIS A 1 25.82 2.03 -8.40
N LEU A 2 26.09 3.08 -9.21
CA LEU A 2 25.19 4.23 -9.40
C LEU A 2 23.97 3.92 -10.28
N ARG A 3 24.10 3.01 -11.26
CA ARG A 3 22.99 2.56 -12.13
C ARG A 3 21.90 1.84 -11.33
N ASN A 4 22.27 1.04 -10.33
CA ASN A 4 21.35 0.33 -9.46
C ASN A 4 20.58 1.28 -8.50
N ARG A 5 21.17 2.40 -8.08
CA ARG A 5 20.48 3.39 -7.25
C ARG A 5 19.40 4.16 -8.03
N ARG A 6 19.69 4.56 -9.30
CA ARG A 6 18.70 5.25 -10.15
C ARG A 6 17.54 4.34 -10.55
N GLN A 7 17.79 3.07 -10.89
CA GLN A 7 16.73 2.10 -11.15
C GLN A 7 15.90 1.80 -9.91
N ARG A 8 16.51 1.68 -8.72
CA ARG A 8 15.76 1.54 -7.46
C ARG A 8 14.94 2.80 -7.14
N GLN A 9 15.45 3.99 -7.40
CA GLN A 9 14.70 5.24 -7.19
C GLN A 9 13.52 5.37 -8.16
N MET A 10 13.66 5.01 -9.42
CA MET A 10 12.55 5.03 -10.38
C MET A 10 11.47 4.01 -10.03
N CYS A 11 11.83 2.75 -9.71
CA CYS A 11 10.85 1.74 -9.29
C CYS A 11 10.17 2.05 -7.95
N ILE A 12 10.81 2.82 -7.07
CA ILE A 12 10.29 3.16 -5.74
C ILE A 12 9.40 4.41 -5.79
N ARG A 13 9.76 5.43 -6.57
CA ARG A 13 9.01 6.68 -6.68
C ARG A 13 7.74 6.56 -7.53
N ASP A 14 7.79 5.74 -8.57
CA ASP A 14 6.74 5.63 -9.58
C ASP A 14 5.98 4.30 -9.47
N ARG A 15 5.80 3.79 -8.26
CA ARG A 15 4.95 2.60 -8.07
C ARG A 15 3.55 2.91 -8.56
N ALA A 16 3.18 2.26 -9.66
CA ALA A 16 1.80 2.17 -10.07
C ALA A 16 1.01 1.48 -8.97
N TYR A 17 0.35 2.27 -8.16
CA TYR A 17 -0.50 1.81 -7.07
C TYR A 17 -1.88 1.46 -7.65
N ALA A 18 -1.90 0.48 -8.56
CA ALA A 18 -3.10 0.00 -9.21
C ALA A 18 -3.95 -0.82 -8.22
N GLY A 19 -5.24 -0.80 -8.40
CA GLY A 19 -6.17 -1.55 -7.56
C GLY A 19 -7.58 -1.56 -8.11
N HIS A 20 -8.44 -2.35 -7.48
CA HIS A 20 -9.87 -2.36 -7.79
C HIS A 20 -10.58 -1.24 -7.05
N GLN A 21 -11.36 -0.45 -7.77
CA GLN A 21 -12.24 0.57 -7.21
C GLN A 21 -13.62 0.40 -7.82
N PHE A 22 -14.66 0.27 -6.98
CA PHE A 22 -16.04 0.04 -7.42
C PHE A 22 -16.21 -1.18 -8.34
N GLY A 23 -15.46 -2.26 -8.07
CA GLY A 23 -15.51 -3.48 -8.87
C GLY A 23 -14.73 -3.46 -10.19
N HIS A 24 -14.16 -2.32 -10.57
CA HIS A 24 -13.37 -2.17 -11.78
C HIS A 24 -11.88 -2.09 -11.47
N PHE A 25 -11.07 -2.80 -12.27
CA PHE A 25 -9.63 -2.59 -12.26
C PHE A 25 -9.34 -1.18 -12.78
N THR A 26 -8.83 -0.35 -11.93
CA THR A 26 -8.45 0.99 -12.29
C THR A 26 -6.93 1.09 -12.25
N MET A 27 -6.32 1.55 -13.35
CA MET A 27 -4.92 1.94 -13.37
C MET A 27 -4.77 3.26 -12.58
N LEU A 28 -5.16 3.17 -11.33
CA LEU A 28 -4.89 4.20 -10.35
C LEU A 28 -3.45 3.99 -9.90
N GLY A 29 -2.53 4.63 -10.61
CA GLY A 29 -1.38 5.10 -9.88
C GLY A 29 -1.92 5.82 -8.65
N ASP A 30 -1.27 5.76 -7.51
CA ASP A 30 -1.77 6.48 -6.34
C ASP A 30 -1.64 7.99 -6.62
N GLY A 31 -2.70 8.58 -7.20
CA GLY A 31 -2.74 9.97 -7.59
C GLY A 31 -2.47 10.96 -6.46
N ARG A 32 -2.23 10.46 -5.24
CA ARG A 32 -1.90 11.27 -4.07
C ARG A 32 -1.01 10.58 -3.05
N ALA A 33 -0.40 9.44 -3.37
CA ALA A 33 0.53 8.77 -2.47
C ALA A 33 1.91 8.64 -3.10
N VAL A 34 2.92 9.06 -2.36
CA VAL A 34 4.32 9.08 -2.76
C VAL A 34 5.12 8.22 -1.81
N LEU A 35 5.74 7.16 -2.32
CA LEU A 35 6.66 6.37 -1.54
C LEU A 35 7.97 7.16 -1.37
N LEU A 36 8.34 7.45 -0.13
CA LEU A 36 9.59 8.16 0.18
C LEU A 36 10.79 7.23 0.14
N GLY A 37 10.61 6.00 0.62
CA GLY A 37 11.67 5.02 0.68
C GLY A 37 11.42 3.95 1.72
N GLU A 38 12.47 3.21 2.03
CA GLU A 38 12.49 2.15 3.03
C GLU A 38 13.31 2.58 4.25
N HIS A 39 12.83 2.22 5.42
CA HIS A 39 13.52 2.42 6.69
C HIS A 39 13.73 1.06 7.37
N ILE A 40 14.90 0.88 7.94
CA ILE A 40 15.20 -0.30 8.78
C ILE A 40 15.12 0.16 10.24
N SER A 41 14.15 -0.40 10.96
CA SER A 41 13.93 -0.09 12.37
C SER A 41 15.05 -0.65 13.26
N LYS A 42 15.10 -0.21 14.52
CA LYS A 42 16.03 -0.77 15.51
C LYS A 42 15.86 -2.27 15.73
N SER A 43 14.66 -2.80 15.49
CA SER A 43 14.34 -4.24 15.52
C SER A 43 14.63 -4.97 14.20
N ASN A 44 15.40 -4.36 13.31
CA ASN A 44 15.77 -4.89 11.98
C ASN A 44 14.58 -5.18 11.06
N GLN A 45 13.45 -4.52 11.29
CA GLN A 45 12.29 -4.60 10.40
C GLN A 45 12.42 -3.60 9.27
N ARG A 46 12.23 -4.05 8.04
CA ARG A 46 12.17 -3.19 6.86
C ARG A 46 10.77 -2.65 6.69
N LEU A 47 10.63 -1.34 6.68
CA LEU A 47 9.36 -0.62 6.59
C LEU A 47 9.39 0.34 5.40
N ASP A 48 8.30 0.41 4.66
CA ASP A 48 8.06 1.47 3.67
C ASP A 48 7.47 2.68 4.35
N ILE A 49 7.96 3.87 3.99
CA ILE A 49 7.40 5.15 4.41
C ILE A 49 6.78 5.83 3.20
N GLN A 50 5.52 6.20 3.30
CA GLN A 50 4.74 6.79 2.22
C GLN A 50 3.99 8.02 2.69
N PHE A 51 4.04 9.12 1.91
CA PHE A 51 3.15 10.25 2.09
C PHE A 51 1.86 10.08 1.29
N LYS A 52 0.75 10.51 1.87
CA LYS A 52 -0.54 10.60 1.19
C LYS A 52 -1.11 12.00 1.30
N GLY A 53 -1.43 12.60 0.16
CA GLY A 53 -1.96 13.96 0.07
C GLY A 53 -0.91 15.04 -0.09
N SER A 54 0.33 14.67 -0.46
CA SER A 54 1.48 15.60 -0.55
C SER A 54 1.58 16.37 -1.88
N GLY A 55 0.61 16.22 -2.77
CA GLY A 55 0.57 16.87 -4.08
C GLY A 55 0.53 15.91 -5.25
N GLN A 56 0.68 16.46 -6.44
CA GLN A 56 0.57 15.70 -7.69
C GLN A 56 1.69 14.66 -7.84
N THR A 57 1.32 13.54 -8.45
CA THR A 57 2.21 12.48 -8.91
C THR A 57 1.97 12.26 -10.41
N PRO A 58 2.84 11.52 -11.12
CA PRO A 58 2.59 11.15 -12.51
C PRO A 58 1.25 10.43 -12.74
N PHE A 59 0.64 9.92 -11.68
CA PHE A 59 -0.60 9.16 -11.70
C PHE A 59 -1.81 9.93 -11.19
N SER A 60 -1.68 11.21 -10.88
CA SER A 60 -2.77 12.03 -10.33
C SER A 60 -3.88 12.32 -11.33
N ARG A 61 -3.70 11.96 -12.60
CA ARG A 61 -4.62 12.31 -13.69
C ARG A 61 -4.85 13.84 -13.71
N ASN A 62 -6.11 14.27 -13.63
CA ASN A 62 -6.48 15.70 -13.50
C ASN A 62 -6.65 16.13 -12.03
N GLY A 63 -6.28 15.29 -11.07
CA GLY A 63 -6.39 15.62 -9.66
C GLY A 63 -5.19 16.41 -9.13
N ASP A 64 -5.40 17.12 -8.02
CA ASP A 64 -4.37 17.91 -7.34
C ASP A 64 -3.40 17.08 -6.48
N GLY A 65 -3.64 15.77 -6.32
CA GLY A 65 -2.85 14.90 -5.47
C GLY A 65 -2.88 15.24 -3.98
N ARG A 66 -3.73 16.18 -3.58
CA ARG A 66 -3.85 16.69 -2.21
C ARG A 66 -4.94 15.96 -1.43
N ALA A 67 -4.92 16.05 -0.12
CA ALA A 67 -5.91 15.46 0.75
C ALA A 67 -6.41 16.46 1.80
N ALA A 68 -7.71 16.39 2.10
CA ALA A 68 -8.30 17.16 3.18
C ALA A 68 -8.03 16.51 4.54
N LEU A 69 -7.99 17.30 5.60
CA LEU A 69 -7.65 16.88 6.97
C LEU A 69 -8.58 15.78 7.50
N GLY A 70 -9.90 15.93 7.31
CA GLY A 70 -10.89 14.98 7.85
C GLY A 70 -10.66 13.54 7.40
N PRO A 71 -10.55 13.25 6.09
CA PRO A 71 -10.20 11.92 5.58
C PRO A 71 -8.87 11.38 6.10
N MET A 72 -7.85 12.23 6.28
CA MET A 72 -6.54 11.80 6.79
C MET A 72 -6.60 11.43 8.27
N LEU A 73 -7.34 12.18 9.08
CA LEU A 73 -7.59 11.85 10.47
C LEU A 73 -8.38 10.55 10.63
N ARG A 74 -9.42 10.34 9.80
CA ARG A 74 -10.17 9.07 9.82
C ARG A 74 -9.27 7.88 9.51
N GLU A 75 -8.42 7.99 8.49
CA GLU A 75 -7.50 6.92 8.12
C GLU A 75 -6.49 6.66 9.25
N TYR A 76 -5.98 7.72 9.89
CA TYR A 76 -5.11 7.61 11.06
C TYR A 76 -5.80 6.83 12.19
N LEU A 77 -6.97 7.29 12.63
CA LEU A 77 -7.70 6.70 13.75
C LEU A 77 -8.04 5.23 13.48
N ILE A 78 -8.57 4.92 12.30
CA ILE A 78 -8.98 3.56 11.97
C ILE A 78 -7.77 2.62 11.83
N SER A 79 -6.68 3.06 11.22
CA SER A 79 -5.48 2.23 11.09
C SER A 79 -4.89 1.87 12.45
N GLU A 80 -4.85 2.82 13.39
CA GLU A 80 -4.35 2.57 14.74
C GLU A 80 -5.33 1.73 15.58
N ALA A 81 -6.64 1.95 15.43
CA ALA A 81 -7.65 1.11 16.05
C ALA A 81 -7.57 -0.35 15.57
N MET A 82 -7.46 -0.57 14.26
CA MET A 82 -7.27 -1.92 13.70
C MET A 82 -6.01 -2.58 14.23
N HIS A 83 -4.91 -1.84 14.29
CA HIS A 83 -3.67 -2.36 14.87
C HIS A 83 -3.84 -2.78 16.33
N SER A 84 -4.52 -1.96 17.15
CA SER A 84 -4.81 -2.27 18.56
C SER A 84 -5.69 -3.50 18.73
N LEU A 85 -6.52 -3.82 17.73
CA LEU A 85 -7.32 -5.04 17.67
C LEU A 85 -6.55 -6.24 17.06
N ASN A 86 -5.24 -6.13 16.86
CA ASN A 86 -4.39 -7.13 16.20
C ASN A 86 -4.82 -7.47 14.77
N ILE A 87 -5.50 -6.56 14.07
CA ILE A 87 -5.86 -6.71 12.67
C ILE A 87 -4.69 -6.20 11.82
N PRO A 88 -4.13 -7.01 10.91
CA PRO A 88 -3.04 -6.57 10.02
C PRO A 88 -3.45 -5.36 9.19
N THR A 89 -2.74 -4.26 9.35
CA THR A 89 -3.02 -3.00 8.66
C THR A 89 -1.75 -2.19 8.42
N THR A 90 -1.82 -1.19 7.54
CA THR A 90 -0.80 -0.14 7.49
C THR A 90 -0.92 0.73 8.73
N ARG A 91 0.22 1.18 9.26
CA ARG A 91 0.28 2.10 10.38
C ARG A 91 0.30 3.54 9.87
N SER A 92 -0.17 4.44 10.72
CA SER A 92 -0.12 5.88 10.47
C SER A 92 0.82 6.54 11.48
N LEU A 93 1.89 7.18 10.98
CA LEU A 93 2.88 7.82 11.85
C LEU A 93 2.43 9.20 12.29
N ALA A 94 1.93 10.01 11.34
CA ALA A 94 1.52 11.38 11.62
C ALA A 94 0.53 11.89 10.57
N VAL A 95 -0.31 12.84 10.98
CA VAL A 95 -1.10 13.70 10.10
C VAL A 95 -0.65 15.14 10.34
N VAL A 96 -0.20 15.81 9.30
CA VAL A 96 0.31 17.18 9.37
C VAL A 96 -0.54 18.09 8.50
N LYS A 97 -1.03 19.21 9.05
CA LYS A 97 -1.70 20.25 8.27
C LYS A 97 -0.70 20.92 7.34
N THR A 98 -1.09 21.17 6.09
CA THR A 98 -0.22 21.84 5.11
C THR A 98 -0.23 23.38 5.25
N GLY A 99 -1.20 23.94 5.95
CA GLY A 99 -1.44 25.39 6.00
C GLY A 99 -2.23 25.91 4.78
N GLU A 100 -2.41 25.10 3.74
CA GLU A 100 -3.14 25.43 2.52
C GLU A 100 -4.53 24.77 2.51
N ASN A 101 -5.45 25.38 1.79
CA ASN A 101 -6.76 24.80 1.53
C ASN A 101 -6.73 23.89 0.30
N VAL A 102 -7.49 22.82 0.38
CA VAL A 102 -7.78 21.90 -0.72
C VAL A 102 -9.20 22.16 -1.18
N ILE A 103 -9.36 22.53 -2.46
CA ILE A 103 -10.67 22.82 -3.04
C ILE A 103 -11.37 21.50 -3.40
N ARG A 104 -12.58 21.34 -2.87
CA ARG A 104 -13.53 20.28 -3.20
C ARG A 104 -14.87 20.95 -3.51
N GLU A 105 -15.98 20.48 -2.98
CA GLU A 105 -17.25 21.25 -3.01
C GLU A 105 -17.13 22.58 -2.26
N LYS A 106 -16.26 22.61 -1.27
CA LYS A 106 -15.90 23.80 -0.48
C LYS A 106 -14.41 23.76 -0.13
N PRO A 107 -13.80 24.90 0.21
CA PRO A 107 -12.42 24.91 0.72
C PRO A 107 -12.32 24.11 2.03
N LEU A 108 -11.39 23.17 2.08
CA LEU A 108 -11.12 22.32 3.25
C LEU A 108 -9.64 22.45 3.62
N GLN A 109 -9.33 22.35 4.93
CA GLN A 109 -7.94 22.32 5.38
C GLN A 109 -7.21 21.14 4.76
N GLY A 110 -6.06 21.40 4.14
CA GLY A 110 -5.19 20.38 3.58
C GLY A 110 -4.35 19.69 4.64
N ALA A 111 -4.06 18.40 4.43
CA ALA A 111 -3.20 17.63 5.29
C ALA A 111 -2.46 16.53 4.54
N ILE A 112 -1.33 16.12 5.09
CA ILE A 112 -0.53 15.00 4.63
C ILE A 112 -0.52 13.94 5.72
N LEU A 113 -0.83 12.69 5.33
CA LEU A 113 -0.71 11.52 6.17
C LEU A 113 0.59 10.79 5.85
N THR A 114 1.40 10.52 6.87
CA THR A 114 2.56 9.62 6.76
C THR A 114 2.15 8.21 7.13
N ARG A 115 2.23 7.31 6.15
CA ARG A 115 1.96 5.87 6.32
C ARG A 115 3.26 5.10 6.50
N VAL A 116 3.17 4.06 7.32
CA VAL A 116 4.26 3.09 7.51
C VAL A 116 3.71 1.69 7.37
N ALA A 117 4.37 0.86 6.58
CA ALA A 117 3.97 -0.53 6.37
C ALA A 117 5.17 -1.43 6.12
N SER A 118 5.01 -2.72 6.32
CA SER A 118 6.02 -3.72 5.91
C SER A 118 6.28 -3.67 4.40
N SER A 119 5.27 -3.33 3.62
CA SER A 119 5.39 -2.87 2.22
C SER A 119 4.06 -2.27 1.75
N HIS A 120 4.12 -1.49 0.65
CA HIS A 120 2.94 -1.00 -0.06
C HIS A 120 2.67 -1.79 -1.36
N ILE A 121 3.27 -2.98 -1.52
CA ILE A 121 2.95 -3.91 -2.60
C ILE A 121 1.56 -4.48 -2.36
N ARG A 122 0.74 -4.53 -3.40
CA ARG A 122 -0.58 -5.13 -3.37
C ARG A 122 -0.87 -5.92 -4.64
N VAL A 123 -1.96 -6.67 -4.65
CA VAL A 123 -2.39 -7.46 -5.82
C VAL A 123 -2.43 -6.60 -7.10
N GLY A 124 -2.97 -5.38 -7.00
CA GLY A 124 -3.00 -4.44 -8.12
C GLY A 124 -1.62 -4.09 -8.72
N THR A 125 -0.53 -4.16 -7.95
CA THR A 125 0.82 -3.94 -8.48
C THR A 125 1.22 -5.05 -9.46
N PHE A 126 0.89 -6.31 -9.14
CA PHE A 126 1.11 -7.45 -10.04
C PHE A 126 0.23 -7.36 -11.28
N GLN A 127 -1.03 -7.01 -11.11
CA GLN A 127 -1.96 -6.83 -12.22
C GLN A 127 -1.51 -5.73 -13.18
N PHE A 128 -1.04 -4.60 -12.65
CA PHE A 128 -0.50 -3.50 -13.45
C PHE A 128 0.70 -3.94 -14.31
N ILE A 129 1.67 -4.67 -13.72
CA ILE A 129 2.80 -5.17 -14.48
C ILE A 129 2.34 -6.18 -15.53
N ARG A 130 1.36 -7.03 -15.19
CA ARG A 130 0.81 -8.01 -16.15
C ARG A 130 0.17 -7.35 -17.37
N THR A 131 -0.51 -6.19 -17.21
CA THR A 131 -1.08 -5.46 -18.35
C THR A 131 -0.03 -4.89 -19.31
N ARG A 132 1.23 -4.81 -18.90
CA ARG A 132 2.35 -4.37 -19.74
C ARG A 132 2.99 -5.52 -20.52
N GLU A 133 2.49 -6.75 -20.36
CA GLU A 133 2.95 -7.98 -21.02
C GLU A 133 4.45 -8.29 -20.84
N ASN A 134 5.07 -7.67 -19.83
CA ASN A 134 6.49 -7.88 -19.53
C ASN A 134 6.64 -8.93 -18.42
N LEU A 135 6.91 -10.17 -18.83
CA LEU A 135 7.09 -11.30 -17.91
C LEU A 135 8.34 -11.17 -17.03
N ASP A 136 9.39 -10.53 -17.52
CA ASP A 136 10.63 -10.34 -16.75
C ASP A 136 10.42 -9.35 -15.60
N GLU A 137 9.67 -8.27 -15.83
CA GLU A 137 9.29 -7.35 -14.76
C GLU A 137 8.38 -8.04 -13.72
N LEU A 138 7.45 -8.88 -14.18
CA LEU A 138 6.58 -9.65 -13.29
C LEU A 138 7.38 -10.63 -12.43
N ASN A 139 8.28 -11.39 -13.03
CA ASN A 139 9.17 -12.31 -12.31
C ASN A 139 10.06 -11.56 -11.31
N THR A 140 10.56 -10.39 -11.68
CA THR A 140 11.35 -9.53 -10.79
C THR A 140 10.54 -9.09 -9.59
N LEU A 141 9.27 -8.68 -9.77
CA LEU A 141 8.37 -8.32 -8.67
C LEU A 141 8.05 -9.52 -7.77
N VAL A 142 7.76 -10.69 -8.36
CA VAL A 142 7.52 -11.94 -7.60
C VAL A 142 8.72 -12.26 -6.74
N ASN A 143 9.92 -12.32 -7.33
CA ASN A 143 11.15 -12.62 -6.60
C ASN A 143 11.47 -11.59 -5.51
N TYR A 144 11.24 -10.31 -5.78
CA TYR A 144 11.38 -9.25 -4.78
C TYR A 144 10.41 -9.45 -3.61
N THR A 145 9.15 -9.75 -3.90
CA THR A 145 8.11 -9.97 -2.89
C THR A 145 8.43 -11.19 -2.03
N ILE A 146 8.88 -12.28 -2.64
CA ILE A 146 9.31 -13.50 -1.94
C ILE A 146 10.49 -13.19 -1.02
N LYS A 147 11.56 -12.61 -1.54
CA LYS A 147 12.75 -12.26 -0.74
C LYS A 147 12.45 -11.35 0.44
N ARG A 148 11.44 -10.49 0.29
CA ARG A 148 11.07 -9.52 1.31
C ARG A 148 10.13 -10.07 2.38
N HIS A 149 9.13 -10.86 2.00
CA HIS A 149 8.02 -11.24 2.86
C HIS A 149 7.94 -12.74 3.17
N TYR A 150 8.56 -13.57 2.32
CA TYR A 150 8.50 -15.03 2.38
C TYR A 150 9.84 -15.66 2.04
N PRO A 151 10.95 -15.28 2.74
CA PRO A 151 12.28 -15.78 2.40
C PRO A 151 12.39 -17.31 2.47
N GLU A 152 11.52 -17.95 3.22
CA GLU A 152 11.47 -19.41 3.38
C GLU A 152 11.14 -20.16 2.08
N ILE A 153 10.37 -19.54 1.17
CA ILE A 153 10.02 -20.16 -0.12
C ILE A 153 10.94 -19.73 -1.28
N ALA A 154 11.95 -18.91 -1.01
CA ALA A 154 12.82 -18.36 -2.06
C ALA A 154 13.59 -19.43 -2.86
N LYS A 155 13.83 -20.60 -2.28
CA LYS A 155 14.53 -21.73 -2.90
C LYS A 155 13.59 -22.78 -3.49
N SER A 156 12.28 -22.60 -3.39
CA SER A 156 11.31 -23.54 -3.95
C SER A 156 11.36 -23.52 -5.48
N LYS A 157 11.20 -24.69 -6.10
CA LYS A 157 11.09 -24.83 -7.56
C LYS A 157 9.85 -24.13 -8.13
N ASN A 158 8.77 -24.05 -7.31
CA ASN A 158 7.49 -23.47 -7.69
C ASN A 158 7.17 -22.23 -6.83
N ASN A 159 8.17 -21.39 -6.59
CA ASN A 159 8.10 -20.28 -5.64
C ASN A 159 6.95 -19.28 -5.92
N ALA A 160 6.55 -19.09 -7.19
CA ALA A 160 5.42 -18.23 -7.55
C ALA A 160 4.07 -18.85 -7.12
N TYR A 161 3.91 -20.18 -7.27
CA TYR A 161 2.74 -20.89 -6.79
C TYR A 161 2.67 -20.88 -5.25
N ASP A 162 3.81 -21.13 -4.59
CA ASP A 162 3.91 -21.08 -3.13
C ASP A 162 3.59 -19.67 -2.59
N LEU A 163 4.02 -18.62 -3.29
CA LEU A 163 3.65 -17.24 -2.96
C LEU A 163 2.12 -17.07 -3.03
N LEU A 164 1.49 -17.52 -4.10
CA LEU A 164 0.03 -17.44 -4.26
C LEU A 164 -0.68 -18.17 -3.12
N SER A 165 -0.25 -19.39 -2.80
CA SER A 165 -0.80 -20.17 -1.67
C SER A 165 -0.69 -19.41 -0.35
N LYS A 166 0.48 -18.85 -0.03
CA LYS A 166 0.70 -18.04 1.17
C LYS A 166 -0.19 -16.79 1.22
N LEU A 167 -0.44 -16.16 0.08
CA LEU A 167 -1.33 -14.99 0.00
C LEU A 167 -2.78 -15.39 0.22
N ILE A 168 -3.24 -16.52 -0.36
CA ILE A 168 -4.57 -17.07 -0.14
C ILE A 168 -4.78 -17.39 1.33
N ASP A 169 -3.84 -18.10 1.97
CA ASP A 169 -3.92 -18.44 3.40
C ASP A 169 -4.03 -17.18 4.28
N LYS A 170 -3.25 -16.15 3.98
CA LYS A 170 -3.35 -14.87 4.70
C LYS A 170 -4.70 -14.20 4.49
N GLN A 171 -5.22 -14.22 3.27
CA GLN A 171 -6.50 -13.61 2.96
C GLN A 171 -7.66 -14.34 3.65
N ILE A 172 -7.63 -15.68 3.65
CA ILE A 172 -8.62 -16.50 4.36
C ILE A 172 -8.60 -16.18 5.86
N LYS A 173 -7.42 -16.16 6.48
CA LYS A 173 -7.28 -15.80 7.91
C LYS A 173 -7.82 -14.41 8.21
N PHE A 174 -7.54 -13.45 7.33
CA PHE A 174 -8.05 -12.09 7.48
C PHE A 174 -9.57 -12.03 7.33
N CYS A 175 -10.15 -12.72 6.32
CA CYS A 175 -11.58 -12.80 6.12
C CYS A 175 -12.28 -13.47 7.31
N LEU A 176 -11.75 -14.56 7.85
CA LEU A 176 -12.31 -15.23 9.02
C LEU A 176 -12.27 -14.34 10.26
N LEU A 177 -11.20 -13.57 10.45
CA LEU A 177 -11.10 -12.62 11.55
C LEU A 177 -12.15 -11.52 11.45
N TYR A 178 -12.42 -11.03 10.23
CA TYR A 178 -13.36 -9.94 9.97
C TYR A 178 -14.83 -10.41 9.93
N THR A 179 -15.08 -11.66 9.52
CA THR A 179 -16.43 -12.23 9.38
C THR A 179 -16.82 -13.13 10.54
N SER A 180 -16.01 -13.24 11.58
CA SER A 180 -16.43 -13.92 12.82
C SER A 180 -17.76 -13.32 13.29
N PRO A 181 -18.80 -14.14 13.52
CA PRO A 181 -20.10 -13.61 13.88
C PRO A 181 -19.99 -12.75 15.12
N SER A 182 -20.46 -11.51 15.01
CA SER A 182 -20.52 -10.62 16.16
C SER A 182 -21.53 -11.16 17.18
N PRO A 183 -21.44 -10.81 18.45
CA PRO A 183 -22.47 -11.16 19.42
C PRO A 183 -23.88 -10.79 18.99
N ARG A 184 -24.07 -9.81 18.09
CA ARG A 184 -25.36 -9.43 17.52
C ARG A 184 -25.86 -10.43 16.46
N ASP A 185 -24.97 -11.13 15.78
CA ASP A 185 -25.33 -12.14 14.77
C ASP A 185 -25.69 -13.47 15.43
N LEU A 186 -25.20 -13.73 16.64
CA LEU A 186 -25.53 -14.90 17.45
C LEU A 186 -26.83 -14.72 18.26
N ALA A 187 -27.36 -13.51 18.34
CA ALA A 187 -28.59 -13.17 19.09
C ALA A 187 -29.86 -13.19 18.23
N ARG A 188 -29.81 -13.75 17.01
CA ARG A 188 -30.95 -13.98 16.11
C ARG A 188 -31.23 -15.51 16.04
#